data_9fb3d1de55242724b1513ef7183ce86d
#
_entry.id   9fb3d1de55242724b1513ef7183ce86d
#
_cell.length_a   1.000
_cell.length_b   1.000
_cell.length_c   1.000
_cell.angle_alpha   90.00
_cell.angle_beta   90.00
_cell.angle_gamma   90.00
#
_symmetry.space_group_name_H-M   'P 1'
#
loop_
_entity.id
_entity.type
_entity.pdbx_description
1 polymer ?
#
loop_
_entity_poly.entity_id
_entity_poly.type
_entity_poly.pdbx_seq_one_letter_code
_entity_poly.pdbx_strand_id
1 'polypeptide(L)'
;ISTQGEALETVTLNWEQLEINTWELQPDGSRRGPYSFSWTRPAPPVARTAVGDSGWLSPFGDGVGGDTSSAAFLASLEASVSCDAQIDQSPALADPAASGHEQLGRELKIGSIGGVDFALEAFTGDEAMSQLFKFKLSLVANSAVTASDIIGKDVSFSIEDGSDVESAKASPARHFHGIVRRLRATESGSGDARRFEAVVVPKLWRLTKRTDCRIFQNKTVSEIVKAVCTSAGLPASYVDTSAIGDADATLEYCVQYRESDYDFVVRLLERQGIFFFFRHTSSEHKFVLAAATSAYQDCDPAQLLLSSGASEKKHVTRWSNAWEVVSKKAVADSRDITKANAQAALTAERANNLSLTGTDELVQYDYQGKYGTSALGTKVATASIEAEEATHEVGAGESSCDQLGVGAKFGFEADEGQSEASQSFAVVKIHHSAESRIDATGASVLYTNRFTAIPATRIYRPRRRRERPFLIGTQTAVVVAPDGEEIHTDEFGRIKVRFHWDRATDVNPEQRSCWIRVAQGLAGNGWGVLALPRKDQEVVVTFVDGDPDQPLVVGVVYNGENKPRDLPAQKTQTVFRTRSSKEGTAETFQELSFDDK
;
A
#
# COMPACT_ATOMS: atom_id res chain seq x y z
N ILE A 1 -31.60 -9.94 -23.00
CA ILE A 1 -31.93 -8.52 -23.17
C ILE A 1 -32.26 -8.33 -24.63
N SER A 2 -33.51 -7.99 -24.95
CA SER A 2 -33.96 -7.74 -26.32
C SER A 2 -33.85 -6.24 -26.57
N THR A 3 -32.95 -5.84 -27.43
CA THR A 3 -33.06 -4.56 -28.15
C THR A 3 -33.66 -4.86 -29.53
N GLN A 4 -34.62 -4.05 -29.93
CA GLN A 4 -35.43 -4.21 -31.16
C GLN A 4 -34.65 -4.88 -32.31
N GLY A 5 -34.93 -6.18 -32.53
CA GLY A 5 -34.73 -6.83 -33.82
C GLY A 5 -33.37 -7.44 -34.12
N GLU A 6 -32.33 -7.31 -33.29
CA GLU A 6 -30.99 -7.62 -33.79
C GLU A 6 -30.22 -8.76 -33.13
N ALA A 7 -30.53 -9.18 -31.91
CA ALA A 7 -29.93 -10.37 -31.28
C ALA A 7 -30.81 -10.92 -30.16
N LEU A 8 -30.91 -12.23 -30.09
CA LEU A 8 -31.50 -12.93 -28.96
C LEU A 8 -30.34 -13.50 -28.15
N GLU A 9 -30.13 -12.96 -26.93
CA GLU A 9 -29.18 -13.50 -25.98
C GLU A 9 -29.93 -14.24 -24.87
N THR A 10 -29.52 -15.46 -24.59
CA THR A 10 -29.96 -16.20 -23.41
C THR A 10 -28.78 -16.33 -22.47
N VAL A 11 -28.91 -15.75 -21.28
CA VAL A 11 -27.93 -15.89 -20.23
C VAL A 11 -28.53 -16.75 -19.14
N THR A 12 -27.95 -17.91 -18.90
CA THR A 12 -28.31 -18.77 -17.76
C THR A 12 -27.25 -18.59 -16.69
N LEU A 13 -27.65 -18.08 -15.54
CA LEU A 13 -26.81 -17.90 -14.38
C LEU A 13 -27.08 -19.01 -13.36
N ASN A 14 -26.05 -19.75 -13.03
CA ASN A 14 -26.03 -20.71 -11.94
C ASN A 14 -24.78 -20.38 -11.07
N TRP A 15 -24.84 -20.65 -9.78
CA TRP A 15 -23.74 -20.42 -8.84
C TRP A 15 -22.42 -21.12 -9.21
N GLU A 16 -22.50 -22.15 -10.04
CA GLU A 16 -21.37 -22.98 -10.44
C GLU A 16 -20.99 -22.84 -11.91
N GLN A 17 -21.87 -22.31 -12.73
CA GLN A 17 -21.68 -22.27 -14.18
C GLN A 17 -22.36 -21.05 -14.81
N LEU A 18 -21.66 -20.39 -15.72
CA LEU A 18 -22.19 -19.35 -16.58
C LEU A 18 -22.17 -19.85 -18.02
N GLU A 19 -23.31 -19.85 -18.66
CA GLU A 19 -23.43 -20.18 -20.09
C GLU A 19 -24.11 -19.01 -20.82
N ILE A 20 -23.45 -18.51 -21.85
CA ILE A 20 -23.98 -17.45 -22.70
C ILE A 20 -24.07 -17.98 -24.12
N ASN A 21 -25.28 -17.95 -24.69
CA ASN A 21 -25.53 -18.32 -26.06
C ASN A 21 -25.97 -17.08 -26.85
N THR A 22 -25.24 -16.76 -27.90
CA THR A 22 -25.53 -15.64 -28.79
C THR A 22 -25.81 -16.10 -30.20
N TRP A 23 -26.69 -15.40 -30.92
CA TRP A 23 -27.02 -15.65 -32.33
C TRP A 23 -26.82 -14.38 -33.13
N GLU A 24 -26.18 -14.50 -34.26
CA GLU A 24 -26.07 -13.44 -35.24
C GLU A 24 -27.29 -13.47 -36.19
N LEU A 25 -28.01 -12.37 -36.32
CA LEU A 25 -29.09 -12.25 -37.26
C LEU A 25 -28.53 -11.86 -38.64
N GLN A 26 -28.79 -12.69 -39.66
CA GLN A 26 -28.34 -12.44 -41.02
C GLN A 26 -29.30 -11.46 -41.74
N PRO A 27 -28.83 -10.75 -42.78
CA PRO A 27 -29.68 -9.80 -43.54
C PRO A 27 -30.94 -10.43 -44.17
N ASP A 28 -30.98 -11.75 -44.37
CA ASP A 28 -32.13 -12.50 -44.89
C ASP A 28 -33.11 -12.93 -43.77
N GLY A 29 -32.90 -12.54 -42.54
CA GLY A 29 -33.72 -12.90 -41.39
C GLY A 29 -33.40 -14.26 -40.78
N SER A 30 -32.45 -15.00 -41.30
CA SER A 30 -31.98 -16.27 -40.72
C SER A 30 -31.04 -16.03 -39.57
N ARG A 31 -30.90 -17.05 -38.68
CA ARG A 31 -30.00 -16.99 -37.53
C ARG A 31 -28.78 -17.87 -37.78
N ARG A 32 -27.59 -17.29 -37.48
CA ARG A 32 -26.34 -18.03 -37.45
C ARG A 32 -25.87 -18.17 -36.00
N GLY A 33 -25.59 -19.37 -35.52
CA GLY A 33 -25.24 -19.72 -34.14
C GLY A 33 -25.99 -20.96 -33.69
N PRO A 34 -26.00 -21.27 -32.37
CA PRO A 34 -25.49 -20.42 -31.30
C PRO A 34 -23.97 -20.39 -31.22
N TYR A 35 -23.42 -19.25 -30.87
CA TYR A 35 -22.05 -19.11 -30.40
C TYR A 35 -22.11 -19.22 -28.88
N SER A 36 -21.55 -20.29 -28.30
CA SER A 36 -21.64 -20.57 -26.88
C SER A 36 -20.34 -20.20 -26.19
N PHE A 37 -20.45 -19.48 -25.08
CA PHE A 37 -19.39 -19.27 -24.11
C PHE A 37 -19.82 -19.90 -22.80
N SER A 38 -19.01 -20.80 -22.24
CA SER A 38 -19.26 -21.39 -20.94
C SER A 38 -18.08 -21.14 -19.99
N TRP A 39 -18.38 -20.77 -18.76
CA TRP A 39 -17.43 -20.67 -17.67
C TRP A 39 -17.91 -21.51 -16.51
N THR A 40 -17.03 -22.35 -15.98
CA THR A 40 -17.31 -23.17 -14.80
C THR A 40 -16.39 -22.72 -13.68
N ARG A 41 -16.94 -22.53 -12.51
CA ARG A 41 -16.16 -22.16 -11.31
C ARG A 41 -15.09 -23.24 -11.05
N PRO A 42 -13.80 -22.90 -10.93
CA PRO A 42 -12.78 -23.86 -10.50
C PRO A 42 -13.15 -24.44 -9.15
N ALA A 43 -13.03 -25.75 -8.99
CA ALA A 43 -13.24 -26.40 -7.70
C ALA A 43 -12.31 -25.75 -6.66
N PRO A 44 -12.79 -25.44 -5.44
CA PRO A 44 -11.92 -24.96 -4.39
C PRO A 44 -10.84 -26.01 -4.12
N PRO A 45 -9.58 -25.60 -3.84
CA PRO A 45 -8.53 -26.54 -3.50
C PRO A 45 -8.99 -27.38 -2.32
N VAL A 46 -8.89 -28.69 -2.44
CA VAL A 46 -9.28 -29.66 -1.42
C VAL A 46 -8.44 -29.36 -0.17
N ALA A 47 -9.08 -28.81 0.85
CA ALA A 47 -8.45 -28.67 2.15
C ALA A 47 -8.14 -30.07 2.68
N ARG A 48 -6.86 -30.38 2.89
CA ARG A 48 -6.46 -31.57 3.64
C ARG A 48 -7.02 -31.43 5.04
N THR A 49 -7.99 -32.24 5.36
CA THR A 49 -8.58 -32.37 6.69
C THR A 49 -7.50 -32.80 7.68
N ALA A 50 -7.11 -31.90 8.55
CA ALA A 50 -6.52 -32.28 9.82
C ALA A 50 -7.69 -32.72 10.73
N VAL A 51 -7.64 -33.96 11.15
CA VAL A 51 -8.58 -34.58 12.12
C VAL A 51 -8.30 -34.05 13.52
N GLY A 52 -9.37 -33.67 14.25
CA GLY A 52 -9.40 -33.46 15.71
C GLY A 52 -9.79 -32.06 16.13
N ASP A 53 -10.83 -31.76 16.71
CA ASP A 53 -11.71 -32.12 17.76
C ASP A 53 -12.63 -30.95 18.13
N SER A 54 -13.89 -31.28 18.30
CA SER A 54 -14.93 -30.69 19.15
C SER A 54 -15.17 -29.18 19.26
N GLY A 55 -16.31 -28.75 18.73
CA GLY A 55 -17.50 -28.34 19.47
C GLY A 55 -17.57 -26.92 20.00
N TRP A 56 -18.48 -26.15 19.50
CA TRP A 56 -19.62 -25.51 20.20
C TRP A 56 -20.39 -24.64 19.21
N LEU A 57 -21.64 -25.05 19.03
CA LEU A 57 -22.70 -24.30 18.36
C LEU A 57 -23.12 -23.10 19.22
N SER A 58 -23.47 -22.02 18.59
CA SER A 58 -24.39 -21.02 19.12
C SER A 58 -25.38 -20.57 18.07
N PRO A 59 -26.66 -20.55 18.35
CA PRO A 59 -27.71 -20.19 17.42
C PRO A 59 -28.18 -18.75 17.64
N PHE A 60 -28.58 -18.10 16.59
CA PHE A 60 -29.60 -17.05 16.39
C PHE A 60 -29.34 -16.57 14.97
N GLY A 61 -30.22 -16.70 14.01
CA GLY A 61 -31.66 -16.58 13.98
C GLY A 61 -32.00 -15.33 13.18
N ASP A 62 -32.39 -15.51 11.90
CA ASP A 62 -33.30 -14.75 11.06
C ASP A 62 -33.20 -13.22 10.93
N GLY A 63 -33.15 -12.78 9.67
CA GLY A 63 -33.78 -11.54 9.28
C GLY A 63 -33.18 -10.73 8.13
N VAL A 64 -33.55 -11.06 6.90
CA VAL A 64 -33.94 -10.13 5.81
C VAL A 64 -32.92 -9.14 5.25
N GLY A 65 -32.59 -9.32 3.96
CA GLY A 65 -32.55 -8.21 2.97
C GLY A 65 -31.26 -7.51 2.69
N GLY A 66 -30.62 -7.91 1.60
CA GLY A 66 -30.05 -6.98 0.62
C GLY A 66 -28.85 -6.15 1.00
N ASP A 67 -27.67 -6.62 0.72
CA ASP A 67 -26.66 -5.79 0.02
C ASP A 67 -25.43 -6.64 -0.37
N THR A 68 -25.26 -6.90 -1.65
CA THR A 68 -24.16 -7.70 -2.18
C THR A 68 -22.82 -6.93 -2.26
N SER A 69 -22.78 -5.70 -1.79
CA SER A 69 -21.55 -4.86 -1.77
C SER A 69 -20.66 -5.13 -0.56
N SER A 70 -21.23 -5.62 0.53
CA SER A 70 -20.48 -5.87 1.78
C SER A 70 -19.65 -7.15 1.74
N ALA A 71 -20.07 -8.16 0.98
CA ALA A 71 -19.33 -9.43 0.88
C ALA A 71 -18.05 -9.30 0.04
N ALA A 72 -18.07 -8.49 -1.03
CA ALA A 72 -16.88 -8.17 -1.81
C ALA A 72 -15.89 -7.31 -1.02
N PHE A 73 -16.38 -6.43 -0.15
CA PHE A 73 -15.55 -5.60 0.73
C PHE A 73 -14.90 -6.42 1.85
N LEU A 74 -15.62 -7.38 2.44
CA LEU A 74 -15.07 -8.29 3.46
C LEU A 74 -14.07 -9.28 2.85
N ALA A 75 -14.31 -9.79 1.64
CA ALA A 75 -13.37 -10.64 0.92
C ALA A 75 -12.08 -9.88 0.54
N SER A 76 -12.17 -8.58 0.24
CA SER A 76 -10.98 -7.75 -0.02
C SER A 76 -10.19 -7.46 1.26
N LEU A 77 -10.85 -7.39 2.42
CA LEU A 77 -10.21 -7.23 3.73
C LEU A 77 -9.51 -8.52 4.20
N GLU A 78 -10.05 -9.69 3.88
CA GLU A 78 -9.39 -10.97 4.14
C GLU A 78 -8.27 -11.25 3.13
N ALA A 79 -8.42 -10.86 1.88
CA ALA A 79 -7.38 -10.95 0.85
C ALA A 79 -6.19 -10.02 1.13
N SER A 80 -6.41 -8.84 1.76
CA SER A 80 -5.32 -7.95 2.16
C SER A 80 -4.49 -8.49 3.33
N VAL A 81 -4.99 -9.49 4.05
CA VAL A 81 -4.27 -10.20 5.13
C VAL A 81 -3.57 -11.45 4.62
N SER A 82 -3.97 -12.02 3.47
CA SER A 82 -3.44 -13.28 2.93
C SER A 82 -2.52 -13.13 1.71
N CYS A 83 -2.20 -11.90 1.28
CA CYS A 83 -1.34 -11.66 0.12
C CYS A 83 0.18 -11.63 0.46
N ASP A 84 0.58 -12.35 1.51
CA ASP A 84 1.99 -12.55 1.89
C ASP A 84 2.70 -13.68 1.08
N ALA A 85 2.06 -14.19 0.03
CA ALA A 85 2.42 -15.49 -0.52
C ALA A 85 3.41 -15.48 -1.70
N GLN A 86 4.07 -14.37 -2.03
CA GLN A 86 4.98 -14.35 -3.20
C GLN A 86 6.45 -13.96 -2.93
N ILE A 87 6.83 -13.69 -1.68
CA ILE A 87 8.25 -13.82 -1.29
C ILE A 87 8.49 -15.18 -0.58
N ASP A 88 7.49 -16.02 -0.56
CA ASP A 88 7.52 -17.33 0.12
C ASP A 88 8.03 -18.47 -0.80
N GLN A 89 8.74 -18.16 -1.87
CA GLN A 89 9.57 -19.12 -2.59
C GLN A 89 11.03 -19.09 -2.09
N SER A 90 11.25 -18.72 -0.84
CA SER A 90 12.44 -19.18 -0.15
C SER A 90 12.37 -20.71 -0.14
N PRO A 91 13.44 -21.45 -0.50
CA PRO A 91 13.43 -22.90 -0.39
C PRO A 91 12.95 -23.27 1.01
N ALA A 92 11.91 -24.11 1.07
CA ALA A 92 11.32 -24.53 2.34
C ALA A 92 12.43 -25.17 3.18
N LEU A 93 12.97 -24.39 4.10
CA LEU A 93 13.83 -24.94 5.15
C LEU A 93 12.93 -25.83 5.99
N ALA A 94 13.24 -27.13 6.03
CA ALA A 94 12.51 -28.11 6.84
C ALA A 94 12.36 -27.58 8.28
N ASP A 95 11.23 -27.91 8.94
CA ASP A 95 11.01 -27.56 10.33
C ASP A 95 12.23 -27.93 11.18
N PRO A 96 12.91 -27.00 11.84
CA PRO A 96 14.07 -27.33 12.63
C PRO A 96 13.63 -28.01 13.93
N ALA A 97 14.08 -29.22 14.15
CA ALA A 97 14.29 -29.69 15.49
C ALA A 97 15.20 -28.65 16.18
N ALA A 98 14.74 -28.05 17.27
CA ALA A 98 15.33 -26.92 17.97
C ALA A 98 16.86 -27.04 18.15
N SER A 99 17.63 -26.43 17.26
CA SER A 99 19.06 -26.19 17.40
C SER A 99 19.32 -24.72 17.70
N GLY A 100 18.55 -24.16 18.63
CA GLY A 100 18.81 -22.81 19.13
C GLY A 100 20.02 -22.87 20.09
N HIS A 101 20.94 -21.90 19.97
CA HIS A 101 22.03 -21.75 20.92
C HIS A 101 21.55 -20.96 22.13
N GLU A 102 21.66 -21.57 23.29
CA GLU A 102 21.39 -20.95 24.58
C GLU A 102 22.41 -19.86 24.84
N GLN A 103 21.95 -18.64 25.04
CA GLN A 103 22.80 -17.49 25.37
C GLN A 103 22.80 -17.31 26.89
N LEU A 104 23.78 -17.88 27.59
CA LEU A 104 23.94 -17.76 29.02
C LEU A 104 24.17 -16.29 29.44
N GLY A 105 23.53 -15.87 30.51
CA GLY A 105 23.66 -14.51 31.05
C GLY A 105 22.87 -13.44 30.30
N ARG A 106 21.97 -13.80 29.38
CA ARG A 106 21.04 -12.86 28.75
C ARG A 106 19.64 -12.97 29.33
N GLU A 107 18.91 -11.86 29.29
CA GLU A 107 17.57 -11.75 29.84
C GLU A 107 16.62 -11.07 28.84
N LEU A 108 15.35 -11.51 28.85
CA LEU A 108 14.25 -10.79 28.21
C LEU A 108 13.71 -9.76 29.19
N LYS A 109 13.73 -8.49 28.80
CA LYS A 109 13.16 -7.39 29.61
C LYS A 109 12.00 -6.73 28.90
N ILE A 110 11.05 -6.24 29.67
CA ILE A 110 9.92 -5.48 29.19
C ILE A 110 9.65 -4.31 30.14
N GLY A 111 9.38 -3.13 29.58
CA GLY A 111 8.93 -1.98 30.35
C GLY A 111 7.47 -2.14 30.80
N SER A 112 7.07 -1.39 31.82
CA SER A 112 5.68 -1.37 32.24
C SER A 112 4.77 -0.90 31.11
N ILE A 113 3.58 -1.50 30.99
CA ILE A 113 2.60 -1.14 29.97
C ILE A 113 1.39 -0.55 30.70
N GLY A 114 1.11 0.73 30.46
CA GLY A 114 -0.02 1.40 31.11
C GLY A 114 0.03 1.42 32.64
N GLY A 115 1.24 1.36 33.21
CA GLY A 115 1.46 1.29 34.67
C GLY A 115 1.38 -0.11 35.26
N VAL A 116 1.23 -1.15 34.44
CA VAL A 116 1.25 -2.56 34.86
C VAL A 116 2.61 -3.17 34.53
N ASP A 117 3.22 -3.83 35.49
CA ASP A 117 4.47 -4.56 35.31
C ASP A 117 4.21 -5.98 34.86
N PHE A 118 4.90 -6.38 33.79
CA PHE A 118 4.86 -7.72 33.22
C PHE A 118 6.25 -8.35 33.24
N ALA A 119 6.29 -9.67 33.36
CA ALA A 119 7.45 -10.46 32.98
C ALA A 119 7.27 -10.98 31.55
N LEU A 120 8.32 -10.89 30.71
CA LEU A 120 8.33 -11.40 29.34
C LEU A 120 8.94 -12.81 29.34
N GLU A 121 8.10 -13.84 29.11
CA GLU A 121 8.55 -15.24 29.04
C GLU A 121 9.12 -15.57 27.65
N ALA A 122 8.44 -15.10 26.59
CA ALA A 122 8.85 -15.37 25.22
C ALA A 122 8.30 -14.31 24.26
N PHE A 123 8.92 -14.19 23.09
CA PHE A 123 8.32 -13.47 21.98
C PHE A 123 8.66 -14.11 20.63
N THR A 124 7.76 -13.93 19.67
CA THR A 124 8.03 -14.14 18.25
C THR A 124 7.68 -12.86 17.48
N GLY A 125 8.36 -12.61 16.36
CA GLY A 125 8.09 -11.39 15.61
C GLY A 125 8.52 -11.44 14.16
N ASP A 126 7.73 -10.80 13.31
CA ASP A 126 7.98 -10.65 11.89
C ASP A 126 8.26 -9.18 11.58
N GLU A 127 9.38 -8.92 10.93
CA GLU A 127 9.71 -7.62 10.34
C GLU A 127 10.07 -7.81 8.87
N ALA A 128 9.62 -6.89 8.00
CA ALA A 128 10.02 -6.89 6.59
C ALA A 128 10.04 -5.47 6.02
N MET A 129 10.87 -5.23 5.01
CA MET A 129 10.84 -3.99 4.26
C MET A 129 9.49 -3.76 3.62
N SER A 130 9.00 -2.53 3.69
CA SER A 130 7.72 -2.08 3.16
C SER A 130 6.49 -2.78 3.75
N GLN A 131 6.62 -3.33 4.98
CA GLN A 131 5.55 -3.97 5.72
C GLN A 131 5.50 -3.49 7.18
N LEU A 132 4.33 -3.67 7.80
CA LEU A 132 4.18 -3.45 9.24
C LEU A 132 4.75 -4.64 10.01
N PHE A 133 5.60 -4.38 10.99
CA PHE A 133 6.04 -5.45 11.88
C PHE A 133 4.90 -5.95 12.77
N LYS A 134 5.07 -7.16 13.27
CA LYS A 134 4.15 -7.77 14.23
C LYS A 134 4.91 -8.66 15.19
N PHE A 135 4.86 -8.33 16.47
CA PHE A 135 5.40 -9.18 17.55
C PHE A 135 4.25 -9.79 18.36
N LYS A 136 4.43 -11.04 18.77
CA LYS A 136 3.59 -11.72 19.74
C LYS A 136 4.42 -11.92 20.99
N LEU A 137 3.94 -11.43 22.13
CA LEU A 137 4.60 -11.51 23.42
C LEU A 137 3.84 -12.45 24.33
N SER A 138 4.52 -13.36 25.01
CA SER A 138 4.02 -14.16 26.13
C SER A 138 4.37 -13.47 27.42
N LEU A 139 3.36 -12.99 28.13
CA LEU A 139 3.50 -12.11 29.29
C LEU A 139 2.90 -12.74 30.54
N VAL A 140 3.51 -12.47 31.69
CA VAL A 140 2.98 -12.83 33.02
C VAL A 140 2.84 -11.57 33.87
N ALA A 141 1.69 -11.43 34.54
CA ALA A 141 1.47 -10.38 35.52
C ALA A 141 0.98 -10.96 36.84
N ASN A 142 1.48 -10.39 37.94
CA ASN A 142 1.07 -10.75 39.32
C ASN A 142 0.01 -9.76 39.88
N SER A 143 -0.42 -8.79 39.04
CA SER A 143 -1.42 -7.80 39.41
C SER A 143 -2.65 -7.90 38.50
N ALA A 144 -3.75 -7.25 38.91
CA ALA A 144 -4.93 -7.16 38.07
C ALA A 144 -4.62 -6.32 36.81
N VAL A 145 -4.99 -6.85 35.65
CA VAL A 145 -4.80 -6.22 34.35
C VAL A 145 -6.14 -5.83 33.77
N THR A 146 -6.31 -4.55 33.48
CA THR A 146 -7.47 -4.02 32.77
C THR A 146 -7.12 -3.77 31.31
N ALA A 147 -7.88 -4.35 30.38
CA ALA A 147 -7.56 -4.26 28.95
C ALA A 147 -7.48 -2.81 28.42
N SER A 148 -8.32 -1.90 28.95
CA SER A 148 -8.29 -0.46 28.59
C SER A 148 -6.98 0.23 28.94
N ASP A 149 -6.27 -0.25 29.95
CA ASP A 149 -5.02 0.36 30.37
C ASP A 149 -3.83 -0.11 29.53
N ILE A 150 -4.00 -1.20 28.80
CA ILE A 150 -2.95 -1.84 28.00
C ILE A 150 -3.12 -1.59 26.49
N ILE A 151 -4.36 -1.72 25.99
CA ILE A 151 -4.62 -1.58 24.54
C ILE A 151 -4.31 -0.18 24.04
N GLY A 152 -3.51 -0.10 22.98
CA GLY A 152 -3.08 1.16 22.34
C GLY A 152 -1.92 1.86 23.03
N LYS A 153 -1.43 1.33 24.16
CA LYS A 153 -0.27 1.88 24.87
C LYS A 153 1.03 1.49 24.21
N ASP A 154 2.04 2.34 24.39
CA ASP A 154 3.41 2.05 23.98
C ASP A 154 3.97 0.92 24.84
N VAL A 155 4.77 0.08 24.21
CA VAL A 155 5.53 -0.99 24.87
C VAL A 155 6.93 -1.05 24.28
N SER A 156 7.92 -1.19 25.16
CA SER A 156 9.31 -1.45 24.82
C SER A 156 9.74 -2.76 25.47
N PHE A 157 10.44 -3.60 24.73
CA PHE A 157 11.04 -4.82 25.24
C PHE A 157 12.41 -5.04 24.60
N SER A 158 13.25 -5.84 25.23
CA SER A 158 14.64 -5.99 24.81
C SER A 158 15.20 -7.37 25.15
N ILE A 159 16.29 -7.68 24.47
CA ILE A 159 17.23 -8.74 24.83
C ILE A 159 18.48 -8.04 25.39
N GLU A 160 18.79 -8.22 26.64
CA GLU A 160 19.90 -7.56 27.34
C GLU A 160 20.86 -8.57 28.01
N ASP A 161 22.07 -8.16 28.31
CA ASP A 161 22.95 -8.94 29.14
C ASP A 161 22.48 -8.84 30.60
N GLY A 162 22.20 -9.99 31.23
CA GLY A 162 21.67 -10.08 32.59
C GLY A 162 22.74 -9.98 33.69
N SER A 163 24.01 -9.90 33.32
CA SER A 163 25.08 -9.80 34.31
C SER A 163 25.42 -8.34 34.62
N ASP A 164 25.35 -7.97 35.88
CA ASP A 164 25.93 -6.73 36.44
C ASP A 164 27.48 -6.69 36.35
N VAL A 165 28.06 -7.58 35.56
CA VAL A 165 29.51 -7.66 35.39
C VAL A 165 29.90 -6.64 34.32
N GLU A 166 30.64 -5.61 34.74
CA GLU A 166 31.49 -4.75 33.90
C GLU A 166 32.48 -5.58 33.07
N SER A 167 31.99 -6.43 32.18
CA SER A 167 32.86 -7.08 31.23
C SER A 167 32.97 -6.22 29.99
N ALA A 168 34.18 -5.89 29.60
CA ALA A 168 34.51 -5.10 28.38
C ALA A 168 34.03 -5.76 27.06
N LYS A 169 33.15 -6.76 27.14
CA LYS A 169 32.59 -7.53 26.01
C LYS A 169 31.06 -7.63 26.05
N ALA A 170 30.34 -6.77 26.79
CA ALA A 170 28.89 -6.77 26.80
C ALA A 170 28.37 -6.50 25.37
N SER A 171 27.54 -7.38 24.84
CA SER A 171 26.84 -7.13 23.58
C SER A 171 25.81 -6.03 23.78
N PRO A 172 25.64 -5.09 22.81
CA PRO A 172 24.62 -4.06 22.94
C PRO A 172 23.24 -4.69 23.09
N ALA A 173 22.38 -4.05 23.88
CA ALA A 173 20.99 -4.46 24.03
C ALA A 173 20.26 -4.36 22.68
N ARG A 174 19.44 -5.36 22.35
CA ARG A 174 18.53 -5.29 21.21
C ARG A 174 17.16 -4.86 21.68
N HIS A 175 16.75 -3.66 21.29
CA HIS A 175 15.46 -3.09 21.66
C HIS A 175 14.41 -3.29 20.57
N PHE A 176 13.17 -3.48 21.02
CA PHE A 176 11.96 -3.50 20.19
C PHE A 176 10.94 -2.57 20.84
N HIS A 177 10.23 -1.81 20.03
CA HIS A 177 9.23 -0.86 20.49
C HIS A 177 8.01 -0.87 19.57
N GLY A 178 6.80 -0.76 20.16
CA GLY A 178 5.56 -0.69 19.39
C GLY A 178 4.38 -0.23 20.24
N ILE A 179 3.17 -0.49 19.77
CA ILE A 179 1.92 -0.33 20.52
C ILE A 179 1.21 -1.66 20.66
N VAL A 180 0.58 -1.89 21.81
CA VAL A 180 -0.22 -3.10 22.03
C VAL A 180 -1.53 -2.98 21.22
N ARG A 181 -1.64 -3.79 20.16
CA ARG A 181 -2.84 -3.86 19.33
C ARG A 181 -3.92 -4.75 19.94
N ARG A 182 -3.51 -5.87 20.56
CA ARG A 182 -4.40 -6.91 21.10
C ARG A 182 -3.78 -7.48 22.37
N LEU A 183 -4.62 -7.71 23.36
CA LEU A 183 -4.29 -8.46 24.58
C LEU A 183 -5.29 -9.61 24.72
N ARG A 184 -4.80 -10.81 24.95
CA ARG A 184 -5.60 -12.00 25.23
C ARG A 184 -5.13 -12.60 26.54
N ALA A 185 -6.03 -12.77 27.49
CA ALA A 185 -5.75 -13.61 28.65
C ALA A 185 -5.75 -15.08 28.19
N THR A 186 -4.68 -15.79 28.49
CA THR A 186 -4.56 -17.23 28.34
C THR A 186 -5.02 -17.88 29.66
N GLU A 187 -4.97 -19.19 29.79
CA GLU A 187 -5.50 -19.91 30.94
C GLU A 187 -4.99 -19.34 32.27
N SER A 188 -5.89 -19.30 33.27
CA SER A 188 -5.53 -18.98 34.64
C SER A 188 -4.69 -20.12 35.19
N GLY A 189 -3.39 -19.89 35.42
CA GLY A 189 -2.53 -20.83 36.14
C GLY A 189 -3.03 -21.04 37.59
N SER A 190 -2.62 -22.11 38.23
CA SER A 190 -2.84 -22.31 39.66
C SER A 190 -1.98 -21.31 40.43
N GLY A 191 -2.57 -20.20 40.89
CA GLY A 191 -1.90 -19.14 41.63
C GLY A 191 -2.35 -17.73 41.20
N ASP A 192 -1.73 -16.69 41.80
CA ASP A 192 -2.04 -15.29 41.53
C ASP A 192 -1.49 -14.80 40.18
N ALA A 193 -0.56 -15.52 39.56
CA ALA A 193 0.05 -15.17 38.28
C ALA A 193 -0.89 -15.44 37.10
N ARG A 194 -1.13 -14.41 36.31
CA ARG A 194 -1.97 -14.49 35.10
C ARG A 194 -1.11 -14.37 33.85
N ARG A 195 -1.36 -15.26 32.88
CA ARG A 195 -0.68 -15.24 31.57
C ARG A 195 -1.50 -14.52 30.52
N PHE A 196 -0.80 -13.78 29.67
CA PHE A 196 -1.38 -13.00 28.57
C PHE A 196 -0.55 -13.19 27.29
N GLU A 197 -1.24 -13.14 26.17
CA GLU A 197 -0.63 -12.98 24.86
C GLU A 197 -0.90 -11.54 24.38
N ALA A 198 0.14 -10.77 24.12
CA ALA A 198 0.02 -9.44 23.55
C ALA A 198 0.51 -9.43 22.10
N VAL A 199 -0.25 -8.75 21.21
CA VAL A 199 0.20 -8.47 19.83
C VAL A 199 0.62 -7.01 19.74
N VAL A 200 1.88 -6.79 19.38
CA VAL A 200 2.53 -5.49 19.26
C VAL A 200 2.75 -5.16 17.80
N VAL A 201 2.42 -3.93 17.41
CA VAL A 201 2.53 -3.43 16.03
C VAL A 201 3.11 -2.00 16.02
N PRO A 202 3.60 -1.49 14.87
CA PRO A 202 4.04 -0.11 14.78
C PRO A 202 2.89 0.89 14.96
N LYS A 203 3.22 2.11 15.42
CA LYS A 203 2.25 3.22 15.49
C LYS A 203 1.58 3.49 14.14
N LEU A 204 2.29 3.26 13.04
CA LEU A 204 1.78 3.36 11.67
C LEU A 204 0.54 2.47 11.43
N TRP A 205 0.40 1.37 12.16
CA TRP A 205 -0.78 0.49 12.07
C TRP A 205 -2.11 1.24 12.30
N ARG A 206 -2.11 2.33 13.05
CA ARG A 206 -3.31 3.17 13.26
C ARG A 206 -3.91 3.66 11.95
N LEU A 207 -3.08 3.87 10.93
CA LEU A 207 -3.51 4.31 9.60
C LEU A 207 -4.40 3.27 8.90
N THR A 208 -4.29 1.97 9.25
CA THR A 208 -5.17 0.92 8.71
C THR A 208 -6.62 1.01 9.23
N LYS A 209 -6.87 1.84 10.27
CA LYS A 209 -8.17 2.03 10.91
C LYS A 209 -8.82 3.37 10.56
N ARG A 210 -8.25 4.07 9.60
CA ARG A 210 -8.74 5.36 9.12
C ARG A 210 -8.92 5.28 7.62
N THR A 211 -10.04 5.81 7.13
CA THR A 211 -10.37 5.93 5.71
C THR A 211 -10.75 7.37 5.43
N ASP A 212 -10.30 7.95 4.34
CA ASP A 212 -10.60 9.33 4.00
C ASP A 212 -10.72 9.56 2.48
N CYS A 213 -11.21 10.77 2.13
CA CYS A 213 -11.14 11.35 0.81
C CYS A 213 -10.48 12.71 0.93
N ARG A 214 -9.29 12.87 0.37
CA ARG A 214 -8.47 14.09 0.48
C ARG A 214 -7.75 14.39 -0.82
N ILE A 215 -7.50 15.67 -1.03
CA ILE A 215 -6.74 16.18 -2.18
C ILE A 215 -5.44 16.80 -1.69
N PHE A 216 -4.34 16.43 -2.33
CA PHE A 216 -3.02 17.02 -2.13
C PHE A 216 -2.55 17.62 -3.45
N GLN A 217 -2.03 18.84 -3.42
CA GLN A 217 -1.53 19.53 -4.60
C GLN A 217 -0.14 20.09 -4.33
N ASN A 218 0.75 19.96 -5.33
CA ASN A 218 2.10 20.50 -5.32
C ASN A 218 2.88 20.11 -4.04
N LYS A 219 2.74 18.85 -3.62
CA LYS A 219 3.42 18.31 -2.45
C LYS A 219 4.31 17.14 -2.83
N THR A 220 5.44 17.02 -2.14
CA THR A 220 6.27 15.84 -2.25
C THR A 220 5.60 14.65 -1.57
N VAL A 221 6.03 13.43 -1.96
CA VAL A 221 5.49 12.21 -1.34
C VAL A 221 5.76 12.20 0.17
N SER A 222 6.95 12.63 0.60
CA SER A 222 7.27 12.70 2.04
C SER A 222 6.41 13.70 2.80
N GLU A 223 6.09 14.84 2.19
CA GLU A 223 5.17 15.83 2.78
C GLU A 223 3.76 15.27 2.92
N ILE A 224 3.27 14.53 1.91
CA ILE A 224 1.96 13.87 1.97
C ILE A 224 1.96 12.83 3.09
N VAL A 225 2.98 11.97 3.18
CA VAL A 225 3.11 10.95 4.22
C VAL A 225 3.13 11.58 5.61
N LYS A 226 3.93 12.63 5.81
CA LYS A 226 3.98 13.39 7.09
C LYS A 226 2.63 14.00 7.44
N ALA A 227 1.92 14.59 6.46
CA ALA A 227 0.60 15.18 6.68
C ALA A 227 -0.44 14.12 7.09
N VAL A 228 -0.43 12.95 6.43
CA VAL A 228 -1.31 11.82 6.78
C VAL A 228 -1.00 11.30 8.19
N CYS A 229 0.27 11.08 8.51
CA CYS A 229 0.71 10.66 9.84
C CYS A 229 0.28 11.68 10.92
N THR A 230 0.51 12.97 10.69
CA THR A 230 0.13 14.05 11.62
C THR A 230 -1.38 14.09 11.84
N SER A 231 -2.17 13.93 10.78
CA SER A 231 -3.64 13.88 10.90
C SER A 231 -4.14 12.67 11.72
N ALA A 232 -3.32 11.63 11.83
CA ALA A 232 -3.58 10.44 12.65
C ALA A 232 -3.02 10.55 14.08
N GLY A 233 -2.50 11.73 14.48
CA GLY A 233 -1.91 11.97 15.80
C GLY A 233 -0.49 11.44 15.95
N LEU A 234 0.21 11.15 14.85
CA LEU A 234 1.63 10.79 14.85
C LEU A 234 2.45 12.06 14.57
N PRO A 235 3.47 12.39 15.39
CA PRO A 235 4.27 13.59 15.16
C PRO A 235 5.07 13.47 13.86
N ALA A 236 5.34 14.60 13.18
CA ALA A 236 6.13 14.63 11.96
C ALA A 236 7.53 14.01 12.15
N SER A 237 8.10 14.12 13.36
CA SER A 237 9.38 13.50 13.74
C SER A 237 9.36 11.97 13.78
N TYR A 238 8.18 11.34 13.75
CA TYR A 238 8.02 9.89 13.62
C TYR A 238 8.52 9.39 12.26
N VAL A 239 8.40 10.21 11.22
CA VAL A 239 8.79 9.88 9.84
C VAL A 239 10.22 10.37 9.59
N ASP A 240 11.15 9.45 9.46
CA ASP A 240 12.53 9.73 9.06
C ASP A 240 12.65 9.67 7.53
N THR A 241 13.01 10.80 6.93
CA THR A 241 13.15 10.96 5.47
C THR A 241 14.59 11.17 5.04
N SER A 242 15.56 10.96 5.92
CA SER A 242 16.98 11.26 5.67
C SER A 242 17.60 10.45 4.53
N ALA A 243 17.03 9.27 4.23
CA ALA A 243 17.54 8.35 3.21
C ALA A 243 16.68 8.29 1.93
N ILE A 244 15.77 9.24 1.74
CA ILE A 244 14.84 9.24 0.59
C ILE A 244 15.46 9.87 -0.67
N GLY A 245 16.33 10.88 -0.49
CA GLY A 245 17.04 11.57 -1.57
C GLY A 245 16.12 12.07 -2.70
N ASP A 246 16.59 11.95 -3.93
CA ASP A 246 15.87 12.41 -5.13
C ASP A 246 14.61 11.61 -5.47
N ALA A 247 14.30 10.52 -4.75
CA ALA A 247 13.06 9.77 -4.95
C ALA A 247 11.83 10.53 -4.45
N ASP A 248 12.01 11.61 -3.68
CA ASP A 248 10.93 12.46 -3.16
C ASP A 248 10.33 13.37 -4.24
N ALA A 249 9.54 12.78 -5.14
CA ALA A 249 8.95 13.52 -6.24
C ALA A 249 7.79 14.41 -5.78
N THR A 250 7.73 15.62 -6.33
CA THR A 250 6.57 16.52 -6.17
C THR A 250 5.44 16.06 -7.09
N LEU A 251 4.25 15.85 -6.52
CA LEU A 251 3.03 15.51 -7.23
C LEU A 251 2.19 16.79 -7.41
N GLU A 252 1.86 17.13 -8.65
CA GLU A 252 1.00 18.26 -8.96
C GLU A 252 -0.39 18.07 -8.35
N TYR A 253 -0.94 16.87 -8.48
CA TYR A 253 -2.26 16.48 -7.98
C TYR A 253 -2.26 15.03 -7.53
N CYS A 254 -2.79 14.76 -6.35
CA CYS A 254 -2.86 13.43 -5.78
C CYS A 254 -4.10 13.31 -4.90
N VAL A 255 -4.93 12.32 -5.17
CA VAL A 255 -6.18 12.09 -4.46
C VAL A 255 -6.09 10.80 -3.66
N GLN A 256 -6.43 10.88 -2.39
CA GLN A 256 -6.86 9.73 -1.60
C GLN A 256 -8.38 9.60 -1.78
N TYR A 257 -8.85 8.43 -2.20
CA TYR A 257 -10.28 8.23 -2.42
C TYR A 257 -10.77 6.90 -1.85
N ARG A 258 -11.54 6.94 -0.76
CA ARG A 258 -12.21 5.80 -0.12
C ARG A 258 -11.28 4.62 0.21
N GLU A 259 -10.02 4.88 0.42
CA GLU A 259 -9.00 3.92 0.82
C GLU A 259 -8.49 4.21 2.23
N SER A 260 -7.87 3.22 2.89
CA SER A 260 -7.26 3.47 4.19
C SER A 260 -6.08 4.43 4.06
N ASP A 261 -5.81 5.20 5.14
CA ASP A 261 -4.62 6.06 5.18
C ASP A 261 -3.33 5.26 4.96
N TYR A 262 -3.29 4.00 5.41
CA TYR A 262 -2.16 3.10 5.23
C TYR A 262 -1.99 2.69 3.76
N ASP A 263 -3.06 2.23 3.09
CA ASP A 263 -2.98 1.82 1.70
C ASP A 263 -2.62 2.99 0.79
N PHE A 264 -3.19 4.17 1.08
CA PHE A 264 -2.82 5.41 0.39
C PHE A 264 -1.32 5.72 0.50
N VAL A 265 -0.78 5.73 1.71
CA VAL A 265 0.65 6.00 1.96
C VAL A 265 1.51 4.96 1.24
N VAL A 266 1.20 3.67 1.40
CA VAL A 266 2.05 2.61 0.86
C VAL A 266 2.03 2.59 -0.67
N ARG A 267 0.86 2.79 -1.33
CA ARG A 267 0.83 2.84 -2.80
C ARG A 267 1.60 4.02 -3.38
N LEU A 268 1.65 5.17 -2.67
CA LEU A 268 2.49 6.30 -3.09
C LEU A 268 3.98 5.95 -3.00
N LEU A 269 4.40 5.32 -1.91
CA LEU A 269 5.77 4.88 -1.71
C LEU A 269 6.17 3.82 -2.76
N GLU A 270 5.33 2.80 -2.97
CA GLU A 270 5.53 1.76 -3.99
C GLU A 270 5.71 2.36 -5.39
N ARG A 271 4.89 3.37 -5.74
CA ARG A 271 4.97 4.04 -7.04
C ARG A 271 6.29 4.75 -7.27
N GLN A 272 6.86 5.36 -6.24
CA GLN A 272 8.12 6.09 -6.32
C GLN A 272 9.34 5.19 -6.05
N GLY A 273 9.12 3.90 -5.80
CA GLY A 273 10.18 2.97 -5.44
C GLY A 273 10.81 3.27 -4.08
N ILE A 274 10.10 3.97 -3.21
CA ILE A 274 10.53 4.27 -1.85
C ILE A 274 10.15 3.09 -0.97
N PHE A 275 11.13 2.46 -0.34
CA PHE A 275 10.88 1.43 0.65
C PHE A 275 10.87 2.02 2.06
N PHE A 276 10.32 1.28 3.00
CA PHE A 276 10.35 1.67 4.39
C PHE A 276 10.65 0.49 5.31
N PHE A 277 11.13 0.81 6.49
CA PHE A 277 11.32 -0.11 7.60
C PHE A 277 11.23 0.64 8.92
N PHE A 278 11.33 -0.07 10.04
CA PHE A 278 11.27 0.54 11.34
C PHE A 278 12.62 0.41 12.05
N ARG A 279 13.06 1.50 12.64
CA ARG A 279 14.26 1.52 13.49
C ARG A 279 13.83 1.66 14.93
N HIS A 280 14.18 0.67 15.75
CA HIS A 280 13.80 0.60 17.14
C HIS A 280 14.88 1.17 18.05
N THR A 281 14.44 1.84 19.12
CA THR A 281 15.26 2.26 20.26
C THR A 281 14.58 1.81 21.56
N SER A 282 15.18 2.07 22.70
CA SER A 282 14.59 1.75 24.02
C SER A 282 13.27 2.50 24.29
N SER A 283 13.03 3.64 23.66
CA SER A 283 11.89 4.53 23.97
C SER A 283 10.94 4.78 22.81
N GLU A 284 11.38 4.53 21.57
CA GLU A 284 10.56 4.78 20.38
C GLU A 284 10.94 3.88 19.20
N HIS A 285 10.12 3.88 18.17
CA HIS A 285 10.49 3.42 16.84
C HIS A 285 10.22 4.50 15.82
N LYS A 286 11.09 4.60 14.82
CA LYS A 286 10.95 5.54 13.69
C LYS A 286 10.47 4.81 12.45
N PHE A 287 9.60 5.45 11.71
CA PHE A 287 9.18 5.05 10.37
C PHE A 287 10.17 5.64 9.36
N VAL A 288 11.11 4.82 8.90
CA VAL A 288 12.22 5.23 8.02
C VAL A 288 11.83 5.04 6.57
N LEU A 289 11.83 6.11 5.79
CA LEU A 289 11.64 6.10 4.35
C LEU A 289 13.01 6.15 3.66
N ALA A 290 13.24 5.26 2.71
CA ALA A 290 14.52 5.14 2.04
C ALA A 290 14.39 4.82 0.55
N ALA A 291 15.37 5.24 -0.22
CA ALA A 291 15.44 5.00 -1.65
C ALA A 291 16.90 4.78 -2.14
N ALA A 292 17.80 4.50 -1.22
CA ALA A 292 19.21 4.23 -1.51
C ALA A 292 19.79 3.17 -0.58
N THR A 293 20.84 2.49 -1.04
CA THR A 293 21.57 1.46 -0.24
C THR A 293 22.28 2.05 0.98
N SER A 294 22.50 3.36 1.02
CA SER A 294 23.03 4.07 2.20
C SER A 294 22.13 4.00 3.43
N ALA A 295 20.86 3.59 3.26
CA ALA A 295 19.95 3.32 4.37
C ALA A 295 20.30 2.05 5.16
N TYR A 296 21.06 1.12 4.55
CA TYR A 296 21.51 -0.11 5.21
C TYR A 296 22.61 0.22 6.20
N GLN A 297 22.47 -0.27 7.41
CA GLN A 297 23.43 -0.03 8.49
C GLN A 297 24.17 -1.31 8.82
N ASP A 298 25.48 -1.21 9.10
CA ASP A 298 26.26 -2.37 9.51
C ASP A 298 25.66 -3.01 10.78
N CYS A 299 25.54 -4.33 10.77
CA CYS A 299 25.22 -5.14 11.95
C CYS A 299 26.41 -5.09 12.93
N ASP A 300 26.16 -5.36 14.20
CA ASP A 300 27.21 -5.54 15.18
C ASP A 300 27.18 -6.99 15.72
N PRO A 301 28.21 -7.81 15.40
CA PRO A 301 29.36 -7.54 14.51
C PRO A 301 28.97 -7.50 13.02
N ALA A 302 29.72 -6.70 12.22
CA ALA A 302 29.51 -6.56 10.78
C ALA A 302 29.87 -7.81 9.97
N GLN A 303 30.71 -8.68 10.54
CA GLN A 303 31.09 -9.97 9.95
C GLN A 303 30.58 -11.09 10.85
N LEU A 304 29.85 -12.03 10.29
CA LEU A 304 29.27 -13.16 10.98
C LEU A 304 29.94 -14.47 10.55
N LEU A 305 30.27 -15.32 11.51
CA LEU A 305 30.74 -16.66 11.22
C LEU A 305 29.60 -17.49 10.61
N LEU A 306 29.87 -18.22 9.55
CA LEU A 306 28.95 -19.25 9.02
C LEU A 306 29.37 -20.61 9.58
N SER A 307 28.62 -21.16 10.54
CA SER A 307 28.92 -22.42 11.18
C SER A 307 27.67 -23.18 11.57
N SER A 308 27.60 -24.45 11.20
CA SER A 308 26.52 -25.35 11.61
C SER A 308 26.70 -25.95 13.04
N GLY A 309 27.84 -25.69 13.67
CA GLY A 309 28.17 -26.16 15.02
C GLY A 309 27.81 -25.14 16.10
N ALA A 310 27.93 -25.60 17.38
CA ALA A 310 27.83 -24.70 18.52
C ALA A 310 28.99 -23.70 18.51
N SER A 311 28.68 -22.41 18.69
CA SER A 311 29.66 -21.35 18.79
C SER A 311 29.28 -20.39 19.91
N GLU A 312 30.25 -19.95 20.67
CA GLU A 312 30.08 -18.89 21.68
C GLU A 312 29.83 -17.51 21.00
N LYS A 313 30.22 -17.36 19.74
CA LYS A 313 29.99 -16.14 18.96
C LYS A 313 28.62 -16.14 18.32
N LYS A 314 28.04 -14.96 18.14
CA LYS A 314 26.86 -14.73 17.26
C LYS A 314 27.23 -15.16 15.85
N HIS A 315 26.43 -16.05 15.24
CA HIS A 315 26.75 -16.65 13.95
C HIS A 315 25.52 -16.98 13.13
N VAL A 316 25.73 -17.22 11.86
CA VAL A 316 24.74 -17.77 10.92
C VAL A 316 24.87 -19.29 10.95
N THR A 317 23.81 -20.00 11.32
CA THR A 317 23.78 -21.46 11.44
C THR A 317 23.52 -22.15 10.12
N ARG A 318 22.75 -21.50 9.24
CA ARG A 318 22.41 -21.96 7.89
C ARG A 318 22.39 -20.81 6.93
N TRP A 319 22.80 -21.07 5.69
CA TRP A 319 22.71 -20.13 4.59
C TRP A 319 22.46 -20.85 3.28
N SER A 320 21.63 -20.25 2.43
CA SER A 320 21.41 -20.71 1.05
C SER A 320 21.14 -19.50 0.15
N ASN A 321 21.64 -19.55 -1.09
CA ASN A 321 21.35 -18.56 -2.13
C ASN A 321 20.41 -19.15 -3.17
N ALA A 322 19.52 -18.34 -3.67
CA ALA A 322 18.65 -18.64 -4.80
C ALA A 322 18.78 -17.55 -5.86
N TRP A 323 18.77 -17.94 -7.13
CA TRP A 323 18.82 -17.04 -8.27
C TRP A 323 17.61 -17.27 -9.16
N GLU A 324 16.98 -16.19 -9.59
CA GLU A 324 15.77 -16.23 -10.42
C GLU A 324 15.96 -15.38 -11.68
N VAL A 325 15.32 -15.79 -12.78
CA VAL A 325 15.23 -14.99 -14.00
C VAL A 325 14.30 -13.83 -13.77
N VAL A 326 14.72 -12.62 -14.18
CA VAL A 326 13.96 -11.38 -14.01
C VAL A 326 13.85 -10.63 -15.32
N SER A 327 12.95 -9.66 -15.39
CA SER A 327 12.74 -8.82 -16.56
C SER A 327 14.00 -8.08 -16.93
N LYS A 328 14.31 -8.04 -18.24
CA LYS A 328 15.48 -7.33 -18.78
C LYS A 328 15.31 -5.83 -18.76
N LYS A 329 14.09 -5.35 -18.99
CA LYS A 329 13.83 -3.94 -19.24
C LYS A 329 12.46 -3.51 -18.73
N ALA A 330 12.38 -2.30 -18.19
CA ALA A 330 11.12 -1.60 -17.91
C ALA A 330 10.97 -0.40 -18.85
N VAL A 331 9.79 -0.27 -19.43
CA VAL A 331 9.39 0.86 -20.30
C VAL A 331 8.16 1.50 -19.66
N ALA A 332 8.28 2.77 -19.32
CA ALA A 332 7.17 3.59 -18.85
C ALA A 332 6.80 4.61 -19.92
N ASP A 333 5.51 4.78 -20.19
CA ASP A 333 5.00 5.73 -21.16
C ASP A 333 3.94 6.63 -20.53
N SER A 334 3.89 7.89 -20.93
CA SER A 334 2.96 8.87 -20.39
C SER A 334 2.62 9.92 -21.45
N ARG A 335 1.44 10.53 -21.31
CA ARG A 335 0.98 11.60 -22.20
C ARG A 335 0.76 12.89 -21.41
N ASP A 336 1.42 13.96 -21.87
CA ASP A 336 1.17 15.33 -21.39
C ASP A 336 0.32 16.07 -22.42
N ILE A 337 -0.91 16.36 -22.05
CA ILE A 337 -1.91 17.01 -22.92
C ILE A 337 -1.57 18.46 -23.27
N THR A 338 -0.66 19.09 -22.54
CA THR A 338 -0.26 20.49 -22.74
C THR A 338 0.83 20.63 -23.80
N LYS A 339 1.40 19.52 -24.28
CA LYS A 339 2.46 19.50 -25.28
C LYS A 339 1.98 18.98 -26.62
N ALA A 340 2.35 19.65 -27.70
CA ALA A 340 2.21 19.10 -29.06
C ALA A 340 3.15 17.89 -29.22
N ASN A 341 2.66 16.80 -29.84
CA ASN A 341 3.42 15.55 -30.04
C ASN A 341 3.95 14.91 -28.73
N ALA A 342 3.16 15.00 -27.68
CA ALA A 342 3.57 14.69 -26.30
C ALA A 342 4.00 13.25 -26.03
N GLN A 343 3.61 12.29 -26.88
CA GLN A 343 3.79 10.87 -26.61
C GLN A 343 5.27 10.45 -26.71
N ALA A 344 5.98 10.88 -27.76
CA ALA A 344 7.38 10.50 -27.96
C ALA A 344 8.35 11.12 -26.93
N ALA A 345 7.94 12.23 -26.29
CA ALA A 345 8.80 12.97 -25.36
C ALA A 345 8.75 12.42 -23.92
N LEU A 346 7.81 11.54 -23.61
CA LEU A 346 7.59 11.05 -22.26
C LEU A 346 7.82 9.53 -22.10
N THR A 347 8.19 8.81 -23.15
CA THR A 347 8.63 7.42 -23.04
C THR A 347 9.96 7.34 -22.33
N ALA A 348 10.04 6.55 -21.27
CA ALA A 348 11.24 6.29 -20.50
C ALA A 348 11.52 4.80 -20.43
N GLU A 349 12.78 4.44 -20.62
CA GLU A 349 13.25 3.07 -20.68
C GLU A 349 14.44 2.86 -19.75
N ARG A 350 14.47 1.73 -19.04
CA ARG A 350 15.59 1.31 -18.21
C ARG A 350 15.82 -0.19 -18.30
N ALA A 351 17.02 -0.60 -18.64
CA ALA A 351 17.46 -2.00 -18.58
C ALA A 351 18.05 -2.31 -17.20
N ASN A 352 17.96 -3.58 -16.80
CA ASN A 352 18.65 -4.08 -15.61
C ASN A 352 20.18 -4.13 -15.85
N ASN A 353 20.92 -4.19 -14.75
CA ASN A 353 22.39 -4.27 -14.76
C ASN A 353 22.90 -5.74 -14.68
N LEU A 354 22.05 -6.72 -14.98
CA LEU A 354 22.36 -8.14 -14.90
C LEU A 354 22.83 -8.67 -16.26
N SER A 355 23.83 -9.56 -16.23
CA SER A 355 24.34 -10.24 -17.43
C SER A 355 23.62 -11.59 -17.64
N LEU A 356 22.29 -11.56 -17.80
CA LEU A 356 21.48 -12.73 -18.07
C LEU A 356 21.30 -12.95 -19.56
N THR A 357 21.48 -14.19 -20.03
CA THR A 357 21.28 -14.57 -21.44
C THR A 357 19.83 -15.03 -21.66
N GLY A 358 19.28 -14.73 -22.85
CA GLY A 358 17.93 -15.16 -23.22
C GLY A 358 16.81 -14.39 -22.49
N THR A 359 17.08 -13.17 -22.01
CA THR A 359 16.11 -12.33 -21.32
C THR A 359 15.71 -11.08 -22.09
N ASP A 360 16.21 -10.86 -23.29
CA ASP A 360 16.04 -9.63 -24.05
C ASP A 360 14.57 -9.32 -24.38
N GLU A 361 13.74 -10.35 -24.52
CA GLU A 361 12.28 -10.24 -24.76
C GLU A 361 11.47 -10.01 -23.47
N LEU A 362 12.08 -10.09 -22.30
CA LEU A 362 11.40 -9.91 -21.02
C LEU A 362 11.30 -8.43 -20.69
N VAL A 363 10.27 -7.77 -21.25
CA VAL A 363 10.04 -6.34 -21.11
C VAL A 363 8.76 -6.08 -20.29
N GLN A 364 8.88 -5.23 -19.27
CA GLN A 364 7.73 -4.67 -18.57
C GLN A 364 7.34 -3.35 -19.23
N TYR A 365 6.13 -3.26 -19.78
CA TYR A 365 5.57 -2.04 -20.36
C TYR A 365 4.44 -1.54 -19.51
N ASP A 366 4.53 -0.27 -19.06
CA ASP A 366 3.51 0.42 -18.27
C ASP A 366 3.07 1.70 -18.99
N TYR A 367 1.81 1.72 -19.46
CA TYR A 367 1.20 2.90 -20.07
C TYR A 367 0.38 3.66 -19.05
N GLN A 368 0.38 4.95 -19.23
CA GLN A 368 -0.02 5.99 -18.31
C GLN A 368 0.77 6.00 -17.01
N GLY A 369 2.09 6.09 -17.13
CA GLY A 369 3.01 6.34 -16.01
C GLY A 369 2.72 7.64 -15.25
N LYS A 370 1.88 8.55 -15.80
CA LYS A 370 1.36 9.76 -15.15
C LYS A 370 2.44 10.68 -14.60
N TYR A 371 3.42 10.94 -15.41
CA TYR A 371 4.49 11.89 -15.12
C TYR A 371 4.52 12.96 -16.20
N GLY A 372 4.74 14.21 -15.80
CA GLY A 372 4.79 15.38 -16.71
C GLY A 372 6.18 15.64 -17.28
N THR A 373 7.21 14.91 -16.88
CA THR A 373 8.59 15.09 -17.36
C THR A 373 9.29 13.75 -17.64
N SER A 374 10.17 13.73 -18.63
CA SER A 374 10.99 12.56 -18.95
C SER A 374 11.84 12.10 -17.75
N ALA A 375 12.34 13.02 -16.94
CA ALA A 375 13.11 12.71 -15.74
C ALA A 375 12.31 11.90 -14.72
N LEU A 376 11.03 12.23 -14.49
CA LEU A 376 10.13 11.44 -13.63
C LEU A 376 9.84 10.07 -14.24
N GLY A 377 9.64 9.99 -15.57
CA GLY A 377 9.48 8.72 -16.27
C GLY A 377 10.67 7.79 -16.08
N THR A 378 11.88 8.34 -16.21
CA THR A 378 13.12 7.58 -15.96
C THR A 378 13.18 7.05 -14.52
N LYS A 379 12.78 7.84 -13.51
CA LYS A 379 12.72 7.36 -12.11
C LYS A 379 11.73 6.22 -11.95
N VAL A 380 10.55 6.32 -12.58
CA VAL A 380 9.54 5.26 -12.55
C VAL A 380 10.04 3.96 -13.20
N ALA A 381 10.65 4.04 -14.39
CA ALA A 381 11.23 2.89 -15.07
C ALA A 381 12.39 2.28 -14.28
N THR A 382 13.25 3.13 -13.68
CA THR A 382 14.36 2.68 -12.83
C THR A 382 13.84 1.94 -11.59
N ALA A 383 12.85 2.50 -10.87
CA ALA A 383 12.28 1.84 -9.70
C ALA A 383 11.65 0.48 -10.05
N SER A 384 11.01 0.37 -11.22
CA SER A 384 10.40 -0.88 -11.67
C SER A 384 11.45 -1.95 -11.95
N ILE A 385 12.55 -1.60 -12.65
CA ILE A 385 13.57 -2.59 -12.98
C ILE A 385 14.46 -2.95 -11.77
N GLU A 386 14.74 -2.00 -10.87
CA GLU A 386 15.46 -2.28 -9.63
C GLU A 386 14.66 -3.18 -8.69
N ALA A 387 13.31 -3.13 -8.73
CA ALA A 387 12.46 -4.06 -7.99
C ALA A 387 12.60 -5.50 -8.51
N GLU A 388 12.83 -5.69 -9.79
CA GLU A 388 13.14 -6.99 -10.39
C GLU A 388 14.57 -7.42 -10.02
N GLU A 389 15.56 -6.54 -10.14
CA GLU A 389 16.96 -6.84 -9.77
C GLU A 389 17.08 -7.30 -8.32
N ALA A 390 16.29 -6.72 -7.41
CA ALA A 390 16.30 -7.08 -5.99
C ALA A 390 15.83 -8.52 -5.72
N THR A 391 15.09 -9.13 -6.66
CA THR A 391 14.62 -10.52 -6.53
C THR A 391 15.48 -11.53 -7.28
N HIS A 392 16.43 -11.07 -8.07
CA HIS A 392 17.29 -11.96 -8.85
C HIS A 392 18.16 -12.87 -8.00
N GLU A 393 18.77 -12.31 -6.95
CA GLU A 393 19.63 -13.05 -6.02
C GLU A 393 19.14 -12.82 -4.60
N VAL A 394 18.71 -13.89 -3.95
CA VAL A 394 18.14 -13.85 -2.61
C VAL A 394 18.81 -14.90 -1.73
N GLY A 395 19.37 -14.44 -0.62
CA GLY A 395 19.90 -15.30 0.42
C GLY A 395 18.85 -15.58 1.51
N ALA A 396 18.78 -16.80 1.99
CA ALA A 396 17.98 -17.19 3.15
C ALA A 396 18.88 -17.82 4.21
N GLY A 397 18.72 -17.38 5.47
CA GLY A 397 19.56 -17.84 6.56
C GLY A 397 18.82 -18.02 7.88
N GLU A 398 19.45 -18.79 8.76
CA GLU A 398 19.11 -18.90 10.18
C GLU A 398 20.30 -18.41 11.01
N SER A 399 20.05 -17.73 12.13
CA SER A 399 21.12 -17.12 12.91
C SER A 399 20.77 -17.06 14.41
N SER A 400 21.81 -17.01 15.23
CA SER A 400 21.73 -16.66 16.65
C SER A 400 22.05 -15.18 16.93
N CYS A 401 22.32 -14.37 15.89
CA CYS A 401 22.66 -12.97 16.05
C CYS A 401 21.40 -12.11 16.27
N ASP A 402 21.17 -11.65 17.49
CA ASP A 402 20.06 -10.79 17.88
C ASP A 402 20.14 -9.36 17.32
N GLN A 403 21.33 -8.92 16.89
CA GLN A 403 21.54 -7.60 16.29
C GLN A 403 21.08 -7.54 14.81
N LEU A 404 20.82 -8.70 14.18
CA LEU A 404 20.19 -8.71 12.86
C LEU A 404 18.76 -8.13 12.93
N GLY A 405 18.45 -7.26 12.00
CA GLY A 405 17.13 -6.65 11.84
C GLY A 405 16.94 -6.16 10.41
N VAL A 406 15.75 -5.77 10.04
CA VAL A 406 15.48 -5.24 8.70
C VAL A 406 16.32 -4.00 8.45
N GLY A 407 17.03 -3.97 7.31
CA GLY A 407 17.97 -2.92 6.97
C GLY A 407 19.38 -3.10 7.56
N ALA A 408 19.61 -4.16 8.34
CA ALA A 408 20.95 -4.50 8.79
C ALA A 408 21.78 -5.09 7.64
N LYS A 409 23.04 -4.66 7.53
CA LYS A 409 24.01 -5.14 6.55
C LYS A 409 25.08 -5.97 7.28
N PHE A 410 25.38 -7.15 6.74
CA PHE A 410 26.38 -8.06 7.26
C PHE A 410 27.19 -8.72 6.13
N GLY A 411 28.38 -9.21 6.46
CA GLY A 411 29.19 -10.09 5.63
C GLY A 411 29.49 -11.39 6.38
N PHE A 412 30.13 -12.34 5.70
CA PHE A 412 30.64 -13.55 6.33
C PHE A 412 32.13 -13.40 6.66
N GLU A 413 32.55 -13.94 7.80
CA GLU A 413 34.00 -14.10 8.12
C GLU A 413 34.63 -14.97 7.01
N ALA A 414 35.80 -14.54 6.52
CA ALA A 414 36.49 -15.27 5.46
C ALA A 414 36.94 -16.64 6.00
N ASP A 415 36.35 -17.69 5.40
CA ASP A 415 36.87 -19.05 5.59
C ASP A 415 37.40 -19.54 4.22
N GLU A 416 38.55 -20.27 4.24
CA GLU A 416 39.17 -20.71 2.99
C GLU A 416 38.22 -21.60 2.19
N GLY A 417 37.75 -21.08 1.05
CA GLY A 417 36.92 -21.82 0.09
C GLY A 417 35.44 -21.44 0.01
N GLN A 418 34.95 -20.43 0.76
CA GLN A 418 33.58 -19.95 0.66
C GLN A 418 33.51 -18.69 -0.24
N SER A 419 32.77 -18.78 -1.36
CA SER A 419 32.59 -17.66 -2.30
C SER A 419 31.77 -16.50 -1.69
N GLU A 420 30.96 -16.78 -0.68
CA GLU A 420 30.10 -15.83 0.01
C GLU A 420 30.91 -14.84 0.90
N ALA A 421 32.12 -15.20 1.30
CA ALA A 421 32.98 -14.36 2.16
C ALA A 421 33.36 -13.01 1.52
N SER A 422 33.21 -12.86 0.21
CA SER A 422 33.55 -11.62 -0.53
C SER A 422 32.35 -10.67 -0.68
N GLN A 423 31.14 -11.05 -0.27
CA GLN A 423 29.92 -10.29 -0.50
C GLN A 423 29.23 -9.91 0.82
N SER A 424 28.71 -8.69 0.88
CA SER A 424 27.85 -8.25 1.97
C SER A 424 26.38 -8.34 1.58
N PHE A 425 25.53 -8.64 2.54
CA PHE A 425 24.09 -8.79 2.36
C PHE A 425 23.31 -7.82 3.23
N ALA A 426 22.15 -7.38 2.78
CA ALA A 426 21.21 -6.55 3.54
C ALA A 426 19.94 -7.34 3.85
N VAL A 427 19.55 -7.39 5.10
CA VAL A 427 18.36 -8.11 5.57
C VAL A 427 17.10 -7.37 5.13
N VAL A 428 16.23 -8.06 4.38
CA VAL A 428 14.96 -7.51 3.89
C VAL A 428 13.73 -8.06 4.63
N LYS A 429 13.84 -9.23 5.23
CA LYS A 429 12.81 -9.87 6.06
C LYS A 429 13.48 -10.66 7.18
N ILE A 430 12.87 -10.65 8.35
CA ILE A 430 13.36 -11.44 9.49
C ILE A 430 12.19 -11.88 10.36
N HIS A 431 12.27 -13.12 10.82
CA HIS A 431 11.42 -13.69 11.86
C HIS A 431 12.26 -13.96 13.10
N HIS A 432 11.89 -13.37 14.21
CA HIS A 432 12.53 -13.52 15.50
C HIS A 432 11.79 -14.55 16.36
N SER A 433 12.53 -15.33 17.14
CA SER A 433 12.01 -16.18 18.21
C SER A 433 12.93 -16.11 19.41
N ALA A 434 12.38 -15.79 20.56
CA ALA A 434 13.11 -15.72 21.82
C ALA A 434 12.29 -16.33 22.95
N GLU A 435 12.94 -17.11 23.81
CA GLU A 435 12.36 -17.75 24.99
C GLU A 435 13.30 -17.60 26.19
N SER A 436 12.76 -17.14 27.31
CA SER A 436 13.49 -17.08 28.57
C SER A 436 13.55 -18.48 29.20
N ARG A 437 14.70 -18.91 29.61
CA ARG A 437 14.94 -20.15 30.33
C ARG A 437 15.61 -19.87 31.68
N ILE A 438 15.15 -20.55 32.69
CA ILE A 438 15.74 -20.49 34.04
C ILE A 438 16.06 -21.91 34.44
N ASP A 439 17.31 -22.19 34.60
CA ASP A 439 17.80 -23.50 35.08
C ASP A 439 18.72 -23.35 36.29
N ALA A 440 19.36 -24.45 36.69
CA ALA A 440 20.27 -24.47 37.82
C ALA A 440 21.57 -23.64 37.61
N THR A 441 21.86 -23.23 36.37
CA THR A 441 23.04 -22.44 35.99
C THR A 441 22.74 -20.93 35.91
N GLY A 442 21.46 -20.55 35.97
CA GLY A 442 21.03 -19.15 35.92
C GLY A 442 19.95 -18.86 34.87
N ALA A 443 19.73 -17.59 34.63
CA ALA A 443 18.86 -17.13 33.56
C ALA A 443 19.58 -17.16 32.21
N SER A 444 18.91 -17.65 31.18
CA SER A 444 19.39 -17.65 29.80
C SER A 444 18.27 -17.30 28.83
N VAL A 445 18.62 -16.89 27.62
CA VAL A 445 17.70 -16.68 26.53
C VAL A 445 18.06 -17.58 25.37
N LEU A 446 17.09 -18.37 24.93
CA LEU A 446 17.20 -19.06 23.67
C LEU A 446 16.69 -18.11 22.58
N TYR A 447 17.62 -17.57 21.78
CA TYR A 447 17.25 -16.68 20.65
C TYR A 447 17.66 -17.30 19.32
N THR A 448 16.76 -17.29 18.39
CA THR A 448 16.98 -17.65 16.98
C THR A 448 16.26 -16.70 16.06
N ASN A 449 16.76 -16.54 14.86
CA ASN A 449 16.04 -15.86 13.81
C ASN A 449 16.18 -16.59 12.47
N ARG A 450 15.18 -16.35 11.60
CA ARG A 450 15.22 -16.74 10.19
C ARG A 450 15.10 -15.47 9.38
N PHE A 451 15.95 -15.29 8.39
CA PHE A 451 15.95 -14.06 7.62
C PHE A 451 16.15 -14.31 6.14
N THR A 452 15.70 -13.32 5.37
CA THR A 452 15.94 -13.21 3.93
C THR A 452 16.76 -11.94 3.68
N ALA A 453 17.77 -12.04 2.85
CA ALA A 453 18.68 -10.94 2.55
C ALA A 453 18.94 -10.86 1.03
N ILE A 454 19.31 -9.67 0.57
CA ILE A 454 19.76 -9.43 -0.80
C ILE A 454 21.20 -8.91 -0.77
N PRO A 455 21.98 -8.99 -1.87
CA PRO A 455 23.28 -8.35 -1.94
C PRO A 455 23.19 -6.88 -1.52
N ALA A 456 24.02 -6.42 -0.60
CA ALA A 456 23.98 -5.05 -0.08
C ALA A 456 24.30 -3.97 -1.14
N THR A 457 24.87 -4.38 -2.27
CA THR A 457 25.07 -3.53 -3.45
C THR A 457 23.79 -3.30 -4.24
N ARG A 458 22.75 -4.13 -4.03
CA ARG A 458 21.45 -3.99 -4.65
C ARG A 458 20.54 -3.14 -3.77
N ILE A 459 19.76 -2.29 -4.41
CA ILE A 459 18.75 -1.53 -3.70
C ILE A 459 17.46 -2.33 -3.64
N TYR A 460 16.86 -2.44 -2.46
CA TYR A 460 15.51 -2.95 -2.33
C TYR A 460 14.52 -1.93 -2.90
N ARG A 461 13.59 -2.39 -3.74
CA ARG A 461 12.44 -1.61 -4.18
C ARG A 461 11.17 -2.40 -3.90
N PRO A 462 10.13 -1.77 -3.32
CA PRO A 462 8.86 -2.44 -3.16
C PRO A 462 8.23 -2.69 -4.53
N ARG A 463 7.71 -3.90 -4.75
CA ARG A 463 6.86 -4.17 -5.91
C ARG A 463 5.54 -3.41 -5.75
N ARG A 464 4.98 -2.91 -6.84
CA ARG A 464 3.66 -2.26 -6.85
C ARG A 464 2.58 -3.32 -6.62
N ARG A 465 2.13 -3.48 -5.39
CA ARG A 465 1.10 -4.44 -5.00
C ARG A 465 -0.25 -3.77 -4.76
N ARG A 466 -0.23 -2.49 -4.34
CA ARG A 466 -1.45 -1.75 -4.06
C ARG A 466 -1.91 -1.01 -5.29
N GLU A 467 -3.09 -1.39 -5.74
CA GLU A 467 -3.76 -0.70 -6.84
C GLU A 467 -4.28 0.66 -6.40
N ARG A 468 -4.41 1.56 -7.35
CA ARG A 468 -5.09 2.83 -7.12
C ARG A 468 -6.59 2.58 -6.99
N PRO A 469 -7.30 3.44 -6.23
CA PRO A 469 -8.75 3.44 -6.29
C PRO A 469 -9.20 3.63 -7.74
N PHE A 470 -10.07 2.75 -8.19
CA PHE A 470 -10.66 2.80 -9.53
C PHE A 470 -12.08 3.34 -9.42
N LEU A 471 -12.33 4.50 -10.05
CA LEU A 471 -13.64 5.15 -10.03
C LEU A 471 -14.46 4.68 -11.21
N ILE A 472 -15.49 3.90 -10.93
CA ILE A 472 -16.47 3.47 -11.91
C ILE A 472 -17.57 4.54 -12.01
N GLY A 473 -17.85 5.00 -13.22
CA GLY A 473 -18.93 5.95 -13.49
C GLY A 473 -18.52 7.42 -13.32
N THR A 474 -19.53 8.27 -13.26
CA THR A 474 -19.38 9.72 -13.16
C THR A 474 -19.70 10.21 -11.75
N GLN A 475 -19.16 11.37 -11.42
CA GLN A 475 -19.49 12.13 -10.20
C GLN A 475 -19.94 13.52 -10.61
N THR A 476 -20.55 14.27 -9.70
CA THR A 476 -20.78 15.69 -9.88
C THR A 476 -19.87 16.51 -8.96
N ALA A 477 -19.60 17.73 -9.39
CA ALA A 477 -18.79 18.69 -8.65
C ALA A 477 -19.26 20.11 -8.96
N VAL A 478 -18.93 21.05 -8.09
CA VAL A 478 -19.29 22.47 -8.26
C VAL A 478 -18.08 23.24 -8.74
N VAL A 479 -18.26 24.04 -9.79
CA VAL A 479 -17.19 24.90 -10.33
C VAL A 479 -16.83 25.98 -9.31
N VAL A 480 -15.53 26.17 -9.10
CA VAL A 480 -14.99 27.17 -8.19
C VAL A 480 -14.15 28.21 -8.92
N ALA A 481 -14.14 29.42 -8.41
CA ALA A 481 -13.31 30.51 -8.92
C ALA A 481 -12.86 31.40 -7.73
N PRO A 482 -11.78 32.16 -7.89
CA PRO A 482 -11.41 33.21 -6.94
C PRO A 482 -12.52 34.23 -6.75
N ASP A 483 -12.43 34.98 -5.65
CA ASP A 483 -13.40 36.04 -5.40
C ASP A 483 -13.35 37.13 -6.47
N GLY A 484 -14.53 37.55 -6.93
CA GLY A 484 -14.68 38.53 -8.01
C GLY A 484 -14.56 37.96 -9.42
N GLU A 485 -14.30 36.66 -9.59
CA GLU A 485 -14.29 35.98 -10.88
C GLU A 485 -15.53 35.09 -11.07
N GLU A 486 -16.25 35.25 -12.21
CA GLU A 486 -17.35 34.39 -12.59
C GLU A 486 -16.91 33.25 -13.51
N ILE A 487 -15.88 33.48 -14.33
CA ILE A 487 -15.31 32.53 -15.29
C ILE A 487 -13.82 32.46 -14.99
N HIS A 488 -13.38 31.33 -14.47
CA HIS A 488 -12.00 31.10 -14.13
C HIS A 488 -11.45 29.92 -14.95
N THR A 489 -10.56 30.24 -15.88
CA THR A 489 -10.02 29.27 -16.85
C THR A 489 -8.57 29.59 -17.19
N ASP A 490 -7.84 28.60 -17.66
CA ASP A 490 -6.51 28.76 -18.22
C ASP A 490 -6.54 28.82 -19.76
N GLU A 491 -5.37 28.84 -20.40
CA GLU A 491 -5.20 28.90 -21.86
C GLU A 491 -5.74 27.67 -22.61
N PHE A 492 -5.97 26.55 -21.93
CA PHE A 492 -6.55 25.32 -22.49
C PHE A 492 -8.06 25.20 -22.25
N GLY A 493 -8.70 26.22 -21.69
CA GLY A 493 -10.12 26.17 -21.34
C GLY A 493 -10.45 25.22 -20.20
N ARG A 494 -9.48 24.92 -19.32
CA ARG A 494 -9.66 24.09 -18.13
C ARG A 494 -10.28 24.90 -17.01
N ILE A 495 -10.97 24.21 -16.12
CA ILE A 495 -11.66 24.81 -14.94
C ILE A 495 -11.22 24.13 -13.66
N LYS A 496 -11.56 24.73 -12.53
CA LYS A 496 -11.39 24.14 -11.20
C LYS A 496 -12.74 23.83 -10.57
N VAL A 497 -12.79 22.74 -9.80
CA VAL A 497 -14.03 22.31 -9.16
C VAL A 497 -13.81 21.91 -7.70
N ARG A 498 -14.90 21.89 -6.94
CA ARG A 498 -14.96 21.27 -5.61
C ARG A 498 -15.83 20.02 -5.70
N PHE A 499 -15.26 18.88 -5.40
CA PHE A 499 -16.02 17.63 -5.29
C PHE A 499 -16.87 17.63 -4.02
N HIS A 500 -18.03 16.97 -4.04
CA HIS A 500 -18.94 16.91 -2.88
C HIS A 500 -18.33 16.19 -1.67
N TRP A 501 -17.41 15.28 -1.90
CA TRP A 501 -16.69 14.56 -0.83
C TRP A 501 -15.48 15.34 -0.26
N ASP A 502 -15.09 16.46 -0.87
CA ASP A 502 -14.03 17.32 -0.34
C ASP A 502 -14.52 18.05 0.92
N ARG A 503 -14.05 17.57 2.07
CA ARG A 503 -14.39 18.08 3.39
C ARG A 503 -13.45 19.16 3.91
N ALA A 504 -12.44 19.52 3.12
CA ALA A 504 -11.51 20.55 3.53
C ALA A 504 -12.26 21.88 3.77
N THR A 505 -12.05 22.49 4.92
CA THR A 505 -12.48 23.86 5.24
C THR A 505 -11.32 24.82 4.97
N ASP A 506 -11.57 26.08 4.83
CA ASP A 506 -10.55 27.15 4.73
C ASP A 506 -9.48 26.93 3.63
N VAL A 507 -9.86 26.23 2.54
CA VAL A 507 -9.00 26.00 1.38
C VAL A 507 -9.35 26.99 0.29
N ASN A 508 -8.35 27.70 -0.22
CA ASN A 508 -8.50 28.57 -1.37
C ASN A 508 -9.15 27.81 -2.55
N PRO A 509 -10.11 28.40 -3.29
CA PRO A 509 -10.68 27.80 -4.51
C PRO A 509 -9.63 27.26 -5.48
N GLU A 510 -8.48 27.94 -5.63
CA GLU A 510 -7.36 27.49 -6.45
C GLU A 510 -6.75 26.13 -6.02
N GLN A 511 -6.98 25.73 -4.79
CA GLN A 511 -6.43 24.50 -4.20
C GLN A 511 -7.48 23.37 -4.07
N ARG A 512 -8.70 23.56 -4.58
CA ARG A 512 -9.78 22.56 -4.52
C ARG A 512 -9.60 21.42 -5.51
N SER A 513 -9.06 21.70 -6.69
CA SER A 513 -8.71 20.68 -7.69
C SER A 513 -7.51 21.12 -8.52
N CYS A 514 -6.97 20.18 -9.32
CA CYS A 514 -6.14 20.55 -10.46
C CYS A 514 -6.96 21.31 -11.51
N TRP A 515 -6.30 21.81 -12.55
CA TRP A 515 -6.94 22.27 -13.76
C TRP A 515 -7.56 21.07 -14.51
N ILE A 516 -8.89 21.09 -14.70
CA ILE A 516 -9.66 20.00 -15.30
C ILE A 516 -10.13 20.39 -16.69
N ARG A 517 -9.84 19.59 -17.71
CA ARG A 517 -10.35 19.80 -19.07
C ARG A 517 -11.86 19.69 -19.10
N VAL A 518 -12.48 20.48 -19.99
CA VAL A 518 -13.91 20.43 -20.26
C VAL A 518 -14.13 19.88 -21.65
N ALA A 519 -14.90 18.81 -21.79
CA ALA A 519 -15.29 18.26 -23.08
C ALA A 519 -16.19 19.25 -23.81
N GLN A 520 -15.89 19.48 -25.07
CA GLN A 520 -16.64 20.37 -25.96
C GLN A 520 -17.30 19.56 -27.10
N GLY A 521 -18.39 20.03 -27.64
CA GLY A 521 -19.07 19.38 -28.77
C GLY A 521 -18.20 19.26 -30.03
N LEU A 522 -17.25 20.18 -30.21
CA LEU A 522 -16.28 20.21 -31.30
C LEU A 522 -15.05 21.01 -30.82
N ALA A 523 -13.85 20.49 -31.04
CA ALA A 523 -12.61 21.13 -30.62
C ALA A 523 -11.49 20.93 -31.65
N GLY A 524 -11.06 22.02 -32.27
CA GLY A 524 -9.97 22.05 -33.24
C GLY A 524 -9.01 23.22 -32.97
N ASN A 525 -7.89 23.28 -33.70
CA ASN A 525 -6.91 24.35 -33.54
C ASN A 525 -7.47 25.70 -33.98
N GLY A 526 -7.92 26.52 -33.02
CA GLY A 526 -8.50 27.84 -33.26
C GLY A 526 -9.95 27.82 -33.73
N TRP A 527 -10.63 26.67 -33.75
CA TRP A 527 -12.04 26.54 -34.15
C TRP A 527 -12.79 25.46 -33.35
N GLY A 528 -14.11 25.56 -33.30
CA GLY A 528 -14.95 24.61 -32.58
C GLY A 528 -16.04 25.32 -31.76
N VAL A 529 -16.62 24.59 -30.81
CA VAL A 529 -17.55 25.11 -29.81
C VAL A 529 -16.77 25.29 -28.50
N LEU A 530 -16.86 26.46 -27.89
CA LEU A 530 -16.28 26.74 -26.59
C LEU A 530 -17.35 27.24 -25.63
N ALA A 531 -17.80 26.39 -24.72
CA ALA A 531 -18.70 26.72 -23.64
C ALA A 531 -18.04 26.41 -22.28
N LEU A 532 -17.67 27.44 -21.53
CA LEU A 532 -16.99 27.30 -20.25
C LEU A 532 -18.00 27.30 -19.11
N PRO A 533 -18.05 26.26 -18.27
CA PRO A 533 -18.81 26.29 -17.03
C PRO A 533 -18.33 27.42 -16.11
N ARG A 534 -19.28 28.08 -15.46
CA ARG A 534 -19.02 29.22 -14.59
C ARG A 534 -19.08 28.82 -13.12
N LYS A 535 -18.55 29.69 -12.25
CA LYS A 535 -18.63 29.57 -10.79
C LYS A 535 -20.05 29.17 -10.37
N ASP A 536 -20.15 28.27 -9.39
CA ASP A 536 -21.37 27.72 -8.79
C ASP A 536 -22.23 26.83 -9.70
N GLN A 537 -21.81 26.58 -10.95
CA GLN A 537 -22.45 25.58 -11.78
C GLN A 537 -22.02 24.16 -11.40
N GLU A 538 -22.95 23.22 -11.48
CA GLU A 538 -22.69 21.80 -11.23
C GLU A 538 -22.30 21.12 -12.54
N VAL A 539 -21.16 20.44 -12.50
CA VAL A 539 -20.58 19.72 -13.65
C VAL A 539 -20.54 18.23 -13.40
N VAL A 540 -20.64 17.44 -14.47
CA VAL A 540 -20.46 16.00 -14.47
C VAL A 540 -19.00 15.70 -14.78
N VAL A 541 -18.35 14.97 -13.89
CA VAL A 541 -16.93 14.61 -13.97
C VAL A 541 -16.80 13.11 -14.15
N THR A 542 -16.04 12.70 -15.16
CA THR A 542 -15.52 11.33 -15.30
C THR A 542 -14.02 11.32 -15.00
N PHE A 543 -13.45 10.14 -14.94
CA PHE A 543 -12.02 9.96 -14.62
C PHE A 543 -11.37 9.12 -15.71
N VAL A 544 -10.31 9.64 -16.33
CA VAL A 544 -9.60 8.92 -17.39
C VAL A 544 -9.00 7.66 -16.80
N ASP A 545 -9.28 6.49 -17.39
CA ASP A 545 -8.92 5.17 -16.88
C ASP A 545 -9.32 4.93 -15.42
N GLY A 546 -10.43 5.53 -14.99
CA GLY A 546 -10.91 5.41 -13.61
C GLY A 546 -10.02 6.03 -12.54
N ASP A 547 -9.01 6.80 -12.93
CA ASP A 547 -8.02 7.36 -12.00
C ASP A 547 -8.50 8.66 -11.35
N PRO A 548 -8.64 8.70 -10.01
CA PRO A 548 -9.04 9.92 -9.29
C PRO A 548 -8.12 11.13 -9.54
N ASP A 549 -6.87 10.89 -9.94
CA ASP A 549 -5.91 11.95 -10.26
C ASP A 549 -6.10 12.55 -11.66
N GLN A 550 -7.01 11.98 -12.49
CA GLN A 550 -7.24 12.42 -13.88
C GLN A 550 -8.72 12.72 -14.17
N PRO A 551 -9.30 13.72 -13.50
CA PRO A 551 -10.67 14.13 -13.76
C PRO A 551 -10.82 14.77 -15.14
N LEU A 552 -12.01 14.60 -15.74
CA LEU A 552 -12.44 15.21 -17.00
C LEU A 552 -13.92 15.63 -16.89
N VAL A 553 -14.23 16.90 -17.08
CA VAL A 553 -15.61 17.37 -17.13
C VAL A 553 -16.22 17.00 -18.47
N VAL A 554 -17.36 16.28 -18.43
CA VAL A 554 -18.05 15.77 -19.63
C VAL A 554 -19.41 16.39 -19.84
N GLY A 555 -19.89 17.21 -18.90
CA GLY A 555 -21.18 17.89 -19.03
C GLY A 555 -21.46 18.85 -17.89
N VAL A 556 -22.57 19.54 -17.99
CA VAL A 556 -23.13 20.44 -16.97
C VAL A 556 -24.56 20.00 -16.69
N VAL A 557 -25.01 20.07 -15.45
CA VAL A 557 -26.36 19.69 -15.04
C VAL A 557 -27.04 20.83 -14.30
N TYR A 558 -28.35 20.94 -14.50
CA TYR A 558 -29.18 21.81 -13.66
C TYR A 558 -29.37 21.14 -12.28
N ASN A 559 -29.58 21.97 -11.27
CA ASN A 559 -29.83 21.53 -9.90
C ASN A 559 -30.85 22.43 -9.19
N GLY A 560 -30.98 22.28 -7.85
CA GLY A 560 -31.91 23.06 -7.06
C GLY A 560 -31.62 24.57 -7.01
N GLU A 561 -30.36 24.96 -7.14
CA GLU A 561 -29.91 26.36 -7.17
C GLU A 561 -29.93 26.92 -8.60
N ASN A 562 -29.47 26.16 -9.57
CA ASN A 562 -29.40 26.51 -10.96
C ASN A 562 -30.48 25.75 -11.75
N LYS A 563 -31.71 26.27 -11.80
CA LYS A 563 -32.84 25.63 -12.45
C LYS A 563 -32.93 26.02 -13.95
N PRO A 564 -33.42 25.13 -14.82
CA PRO A 564 -33.79 25.52 -16.19
C PRO A 564 -34.94 26.53 -16.13
N ARG A 565 -34.94 27.45 -17.08
CA ARG A 565 -35.94 28.49 -17.16
C ARG A 565 -37.30 27.95 -17.63
N ASP A 566 -38.37 28.44 -17.04
CA ASP A 566 -39.77 28.32 -17.49
C ASP A 566 -40.27 26.86 -17.67
N LEU A 567 -39.64 25.89 -17.06
CA LEU A 567 -40.12 24.51 -17.03
C LEU A 567 -41.14 24.31 -15.88
N PRO A 568 -42.17 23.46 -16.06
CA PRO A 568 -42.48 22.66 -17.26
C PRO A 568 -43.30 23.40 -18.35
N ALA A 569 -43.56 24.69 -18.21
CA ALA A 569 -44.47 25.42 -19.12
C ALA A 569 -43.94 25.51 -20.56
N GLN A 570 -42.63 25.72 -20.73
CA GLN A 570 -41.99 25.87 -22.05
C GLN A 570 -41.18 24.60 -22.42
N LYS A 571 -41.74 23.42 -22.21
CA LYS A 571 -41.06 22.13 -22.47
C LYS A 571 -40.82 21.84 -23.97
N THR A 572 -41.45 22.58 -24.88
CA THR A 572 -41.25 22.45 -26.33
C THR A 572 -40.09 23.29 -26.87
N GLN A 573 -39.48 24.11 -26.01
CA GLN A 573 -38.40 24.99 -26.44
C GLN A 573 -37.02 24.33 -26.28
N THR A 574 -36.21 24.41 -27.33
CA THR A 574 -34.77 24.18 -27.31
C THR A 574 -34.07 25.52 -27.31
N VAL A 575 -33.28 25.79 -26.26
CA VAL A 575 -32.72 27.13 -26.01
C VAL A 575 -31.21 27.05 -25.79
N PHE A 576 -30.47 27.91 -26.53
CA PHE A 576 -29.10 28.25 -26.22
C PHE A 576 -29.04 29.69 -25.73
N ARG A 577 -28.77 29.88 -24.43
CA ARG A 577 -28.78 31.21 -23.80
C ARG A 577 -27.46 31.46 -23.08
N THR A 578 -26.88 32.63 -23.32
CA THR A 578 -25.71 33.12 -22.59
C THR A 578 -26.13 34.03 -21.42
N ARG A 579 -25.19 34.47 -20.62
CA ARG A 579 -25.35 35.51 -19.59
C ARG A 579 -24.18 36.47 -19.69
N SER A 580 -24.46 37.78 -19.67
CA SER A 580 -23.39 38.79 -19.67
C SER A 580 -22.46 38.63 -18.46
N SER A 581 -21.18 38.90 -18.62
CA SER A 581 -20.16 38.93 -17.58
C SER A 581 -19.63 40.39 -17.50
N LYS A 582 -19.31 40.95 -16.32
CA LYS A 582 -19.52 40.47 -14.96
C LYS A 582 -20.88 40.93 -14.44
N GLU A 583 -21.43 40.20 -13.46
CA GLU A 583 -22.65 40.55 -12.72
C GLU A 583 -23.91 40.64 -13.61
N GLY A 584 -23.92 39.90 -14.72
CA GLY A 584 -25.11 39.80 -15.59
C GLY A 584 -26.28 39.16 -14.84
N THR A 585 -27.47 39.76 -15.03
CA THR A 585 -28.74 39.26 -14.47
C THR A 585 -29.44 38.30 -15.42
N ALA A 586 -30.60 37.78 -15.03
CA ALA A 586 -31.44 36.93 -15.88
C ALA A 586 -31.93 37.67 -17.15
N GLU A 587 -31.93 39.00 -17.15
CA GLU A 587 -32.37 39.84 -18.28
C GLU A 587 -31.21 40.25 -19.21
N THR A 588 -29.95 40.01 -18.83
CA THR A 588 -28.79 40.39 -19.63
C THR A 588 -28.17 39.18 -20.31
N PHE A 589 -28.73 38.78 -21.45
CA PHE A 589 -28.39 37.57 -22.19
C PHE A 589 -28.43 37.77 -23.71
N GLN A 590 -27.85 36.77 -24.41
CA GLN A 590 -28.12 36.50 -25.82
C GLN A 590 -28.73 35.13 -25.93
N GLU A 591 -29.72 34.97 -26.82
CA GLU A 591 -30.47 33.72 -26.92
C GLU A 591 -30.73 33.33 -28.35
N LEU A 592 -30.58 32.03 -28.63
CA LEU A 592 -31.09 31.34 -29.79
C LEU A 592 -32.10 30.30 -29.29
N SER A 593 -33.34 30.43 -29.73
CA SER A 593 -34.46 29.58 -29.30
C SER A 593 -35.21 29.02 -30.49
N PHE A 594 -35.58 27.73 -30.38
CA PHE A 594 -36.48 27.03 -31.31
C PHE A 594 -37.68 26.57 -30.48
N ASP A 595 -38.90 26.80 -30.99
CA ASP A 595 -40.14 26.35 -30.35
C ASP A 595 -40.87 25.37 -31.28
N ASP A 596 -40.94 24.12 -30.87
CA ASP A 596 -41.54 23.01 -31.62
C ASP A 596 -43.02 22.81 -31.25
N LYS A 597 -43.73 23.90 -30.98
CA LYS A 597 -45.19 23.87 -30.78
C LYS A 597 -45.92 23.55 -32.04
#